data_82e8c517cbcbf90bf7b0191705a2aaee
#
_entry.id   82e8c517cbcbf90bf7b0191705a2aaee
#
_cell.length_a   1.000
_cell.length_b   1.000
_cell.length_c   1.000
_cell.angle_alpha   90.00
_cell.angle_beta   90.00
_cell.angle_gamma   90.00
#
_symmetry.space_group_name_H-M   'P 1'
#
loop_
_entity.id
_entity.type
_entity.pdbx_description
1 polymer ?
#
loop_
_entity_poly.entity_id
_entity_poly.type
_entity_poly.pdbx_seq_one_letter_code
_entity_poly.pdbx_strand_id
1 'polypeptide(L)'
;MALTSYTKPLGELDVQTLKAVLVEEGFEFSEKPYAYFSAKKGKVNVTAYQKGPKVLVQGGGTEDFVRFTLEPKVLGTAELGYEEVNNPEWFRPHFGVDESGKGDVLGPLVIAGVYTDKDIAQALLDMGAMDSKAIKSRTKIAKLAEQIKELPGLKWDCILLKPETYNNLYGKFQNLNRLLAWGHATVYENLKQKQPDCIHALSDQFANEKVLDYALSQKKIDLKLEQRTKAESDPAVAAASIIARDAFVSWMEDASQEWGRPIPLGAGAPVKSFIDQITEPERMHLIGKMHFKNFDAFR
;
A
#
# COMPACT_ATOMS: atom_id res chain seq x y z
N MET A 1 -7.10 -14.32 10.94
CA MET A 1 -7.46 -13.79 12.30
C MET A 1 -8.84 -13.16 12.21
N ALA A 2 -9.71 -13.29 13.21
CA ALA A 2 -11.01 -12.65 13.20
C ALA A 2 -10.89 -11.12 13.15
N LEU A 3 -11.72 -10.47 12.35
CA LEU A 3 -11.76 -9.02 12.22
C LEU A 3 -12.25 -8.39 13.55
N THR A 4 -11.39 -7.61 14.20
CA THR A 4 -11.69 -6.98 15.50
C THR A 4 -11.87 -5.47 15.42
N SER A 5 -11.64 -4.87 14.26
CA SER A 5 -11.84 -3.43 14.01
C SER A 5 -12.15 -3.21 12.54
N TYR A 6 -13.17 -2.39 12.26
CA TYR A 6 -13.60 -2.01 10.92
C TYR A 6 -13.99 -0.55 10.89
N THR A 7 -13.56 0.17 9.86
CA THR A 7 -13.89 1.59 9.69
C THR A 7 -14.36 1.84 8.25
N LYS A 8 -15.51 2.50 8.09
CA LYS A 8 -16.06 2.87 6.79
C LYS A 8 -16.59 4.31 6.83
N PRO A 9 -16.35 5.13 5.80
CA PRO A 9 -17.05 6.41 5.64
C PRO A 9 -18.57 6.19 5.57
N LEU A 10 -19.34 7.17 6.08
CA LEU A 10 -20.80 7.16 6.04
C LEU A 10 -21.32 8.43 5.37
N GLY A 11 -22.45 8.33 4.66
CA GLY A 11 -23.27 9.48 4.33
C GLY A 11 -24.13 9.92 5.53
N GLU A 12 -24.72 11.11 5.45
CA GLU A 12 -25.62 11.59 6.52
C GLU A 12 -26.85 10.68 6.72
N LEU A 13 -27.37 10.12 5.61
CA LEU A 13 -28.48 9.18 5.63
C LEU A 13 -28.06 7.86 6.30
N ASP A 14 -26.85 7.39 6.02
CA ASP A 14 -26.34 6.15 6.61
C ASP A 14 -26.19 6.25 8.13
N VAL A 15 -25.81 7.44 8.64
CA VAL A 15 -25.74 7.68 10.10
C VAL A 15 -27.11 7.54 10.77
N GLN A 16 -28.16 8.05 10.13
CA GLN A 16 -29.53 7.93 10.64
C GLN A 16 -30.03 6.48 10.57
N THR A 17 -29.81 5.83 9.43
CA THR A 17 -30.17 4.41 9.23
C THR A 17 -29.42 3.52 10.22
N LEU A 18 -28.11 3.73 10.42
CA LEU A 18 -27.32 2.98 11.39
C LEU A 18 -27.89 3.14 12.79
N LYS A 19 -28.25 4.37 13.20
CA LYS A 19 -28.83 4.62 14.53
C LYS A 19 -30.14 3.85 14.70
N ALA A 20 -31.03 3.87 13.70
CA ALA A 20 -32.30 3.16 13.73
C ALA A 20 -32.10 1.64 13.85
N VAL A 21 -31.21 1.05 13.04
CA VAL A 21 -30.87 -0.37 13.07
C VAL A 21 -30.30 -0.77 14.45
N LEU A 22 -29.41 0.03 15.04
CA LEU A 22 -28.83 -0.27 16.34
C LEU A 22 -29.87 -0.21 17.47
N VAL A 23 -30.86 0.70 17.39
CA VAL A 23 -31.98 0.74 18.32
C VAL A 23 -32.82 -0.53 18.19
N GLU A 24 -33.19 -0.91 16.97
CA GLU A 24 -33.97 -2.13 16.69
C GLU A 24 -33.26 -3.39 17.19
N GLU A 25 -31.95 -3.46 16.99
CA GLU A 25 -31.14 -4.59 17.43
C GLU A 25 -30.82 -4.56 18.94
N GLY A 26 -31.26 -3.54 19.68
CA GLY A 26 -31.12 -3.48 21.13
C GLY A 26 -29.69 -3.16 21.62
N PHE A 27 -29.00 -2.28 20.92
CA PHE A 27 -27.72 -1.73 21.39
C PHE A 27 -27.96 -0.66 22.47
N GLU A 28 -27.08 -0.63 23.47
CA GLU A 28 -27.03 0.38 24.51
C GLU A 28 -26.23 1.59 24.03
N PHE A 29 -26.85 2.77 24.03
CA PHE A 29 -26.22 4.02 23.56
C PHE A 29 -25.51 4.75 24.69
N SER A 30 -24.41 5.41 24.33
CA SER A 30 -23.66 6.31 25.20
C SER A 30 -23.15 7.52 24.42
N GLU A 31 -22.94 8.61 25.12
CA GLU A 31 -22.32 9.80 24.54
C GLU A 31 -20.81 9.61 24.41
N LYS A 32 -20.24 10.12 23.33
CA LYS A 32 -18.80 10.14 23.09
C LYS A 32 -18.41 11.45 22.41
N PRO A 33 -17.34 12.12 22.87
CA PRO A 33 -16.87 13.35 22.24
C PRO A 33 -16.63 13.19 20.75
N TYR A 34 -17.07 14.17 19.94
CA TYR A 34 -16.91 14.20 18.48
C TYR A 34 -17.60 13.06 17.71
N ALA A 35 -18.54 12.36 18.35
CA ALA A 35 -19.38 11.34 17.72
C ALA A 35 -20.84 11.79 17.64
N TYR A 36 -21.58 11.30 16.65
CA TYR A 36 -23.04 11.38 16.65
C TYR A 36 -23.62 10.51 17.75
N PHE A 37 -23.02 9.32 17.95
CA PHE A 37 -23.35 8.39 19.03
C PHE A 37 -22.25 7.32 19.14
N SER A 38 -22.25 6.65 20.29
CA SER A 38 -21.56 5.38 20.50
C SER A 38 -22.58 4.37 21.02
N ALA A 39 -22.51 3.12 20.57
CA ALA A 39 -23.44 2.08 20.97
C ALA A 39 -22.70 0.76 21.19
N LYS A 40 -23.19 -0.06 22.14
CA LYS A 40 -22.55 -1.32 22.51
C LYS A 40 -23.60 -2.44 22.66
N LYS A 41 -23.25 -3.63 22.17
CA LYS A 41 -23.99 -4.86 22.44
C LYS A 41 -23.01 -6.02 22.54
N GLY A 42 -22.97 -6.66 23.70
CA GLY A 42 -22.04 -7.76 23.97
C GLY A 42 -20.58 -7.35 23.74
N LYS A 43 -19.91 -8.00 22.76
CA LYS A 43 -18.52 -7.73 22.40
C LYS A 43 -18.35 -6.75 21.21
N VAL A 44 -19.45 -6.14 20.74
CA VAL A 44 -19.42 -5.20 19.60
C VAL A 44 -19.63 -3.78 20.12
N ASN A 45 -18.72 -2.88 19.74
CA ASN A 45 -18.84 -1.45 19.97
C ASN A 45 -18.91 -0.73 18.61
N VAL A 46 -19.90 0.12 18.42
CA VAL A 46 -20.14 0.89 17.20
C VAL A 46 -20.09 2.37 17.54
N THR A 47 -19.22 3.13 16.89
CA THR A 47 -19.14 4.59 17.07
C THR A 47 -19.28 5.28 15.71
N ALA A 48 -20.25 6.19 15.58
CA ALA A 48 -20.39 7.05 14.40
C ALA A 48 -19.77 8.42 14.71
N TYR A 49 -18.67 8.77 14.05
CA TYR A 49 -17.95 10.02 14.23
C TYR A 49 -18.47 11.13 13.31
N GLN A 50 -18.44 12.40 13.81
CA GLN A 50 -18.93 13.58 13.09
C GLN A 50 -17.95 14.11 12.05
N LYS A 51 -16.66 14.14 12.35
CA LYS A 51 -15.63 14.69 11.45
C LYS A 51 -15.27 13.69 10.36
N GLY A 52 -15.66 14.02 9.11
CA GLY A 52 -15.63 13.10 7.97
C GLY A 52 -16.47 11.88 8.34
N PRO A 53 -17.81 11.98 8.25
CA PRO A 53 -18.69 10.99 8.84
C PRO A 53 -18.24 9.58 8.57
N LYS A 54 -18.03 8.79 9.63
CA LYS A 54 -17.53 7.42 9.52
C LYS A 54 -17.99 6.58 10.70
N VAL A 55 -18.22 5.32 10.45
CA VAL A 55 -18.43 4.32 11.50
C VAL A 55 -17.10 3.65 11.86
N LEU A 56 -16.91 3.42 13.14
CA LEU A 56 -15.89 2.53 13.69
C LEU A 56 -16.60 1.41 14.45
N VAL A 57 -16.40 0.17 14.02
CA VAL A 57 -16.88 -1.04 14.69
C VAL A 57 -15.67 -1.73 15.32
N GLN A 58 -15.77 -2.13 16.59
CA GLN A 58 -14.68 -2.75 17.34
C GLN A 58 -15.17 -3.88 18.23
N GLY A 59 -14.31 -4.89 18.42
CA GLY A 59 -14.52 -6.01 19.32
C GLY A 59 -14.68 -7.35 18.63
N GLY A 60 -14.85 -8.43 19.41
CA GLY A 60 -14.83 -9.79 18.89
C GLY A 60 -16.02 -10.21 18.01
N GLY A 61 -17.04 -9.38 17.87
CA GLY A 61 -18.19 -9.59 16.96
C GLY A 61 -18.21 -8.62 15.77
N THR A 62 -17.09 -7.95 15.48
CA THR A 62 -17.00 -6.95 14.40
C THR A 62 -17.33 -7.54 13.04
N GLU A 63 -16.78 -8.69 12.71
CA GLU A 63 -16.97 -9.36 11.42
C GLU A 63 -18.44 -9.68 11.15
N ASP A 64 -19.10 -10.34 12.09
CA ASP A 64 -20.52 -10.69 11.97
C ASP A 64 -21.40 -9.45 11.88
N PHE A 65 -21.13 -8.43 12.70
CA PHE A 65 -21.89 -7.19 12.67
C PHE A 65 -21.73 -6.46 11.31
N VAL A 66 -20.54 -6.38 10.77
CA VAL A 66 -20.31 -5.76 9.47
C VAL A 66 -21.03 -6.54 8.38
N ARG A 67 -20.83 -7.85 8.33
CA ARG A 67 -21.36 -8.73 7.27
C ARG A 67 -22.88 -8.85 7.28
N PHE A 68 -23.50 -8.91 8.45
CA PHE A 68 -24.93 -9.20 8.57
C PHE A 68 -25.81 -8.02 8.97
N THR A 69 -25.20 -6.91 9.42
CA THR A 69 -25.94 -5.73 9.87
C THR A 69 -25.50 -4.46 9.13
N LEU A 70 -24.22 -4.06 9.26
CA LEU A 70 -23.78 -2.77 8.72
C LEU A 70 -23.88 -2.71 7.19
N GLU A 71 -23.31 -3.68 6.49
CA GLU A 71 -23.30 -3.66 5.03
C GLU A 71 -24.70 -3.84 4.44
N PRO A 72 -25.48 -4.89 4.76
CA PRO A 72 -26.74 -5.12 4.11
C PRO A 72 -27.86 -4.17 4.55
N LYS A 73 -27.90 -3.76 5.82
CA LYS A 73 -29.01 -2.98 6.35
C LYS A 73 -28.77 -1.46 6.34
N VAL A 74 -27.50 -1.01 6.31
CA VAL A 74 -27.15 0.41 6.38
C VAL A 74 -26.54 0.90 5.08
N LEU A 75 -25.54 0.17 4.54
CA LEU A 75 -24.79 0.60 3.36
C LEU A 75 -25.39 0.07 2.05
N GLY A 76 -26.29 -0.91 2.10
CA GLY A 76 -26.85 -1.55 0.90
C GLY A 76 -25.81 -2.30 0.07
N THR A 77 -24.73 -2.76 0.70
CA THR A 77 -23.60 -3.46 0.06
C THR A 77 -23.41 -4.85 0.65
N ALA A 78 -22.63 -5.70 -0.02
CA ALA A 78 -22.15 -6.98 0.46
C ALA A 78 -20.68 -7.11 -0.01
N GLU A 79 -19.76 -6.60 0.81
CA GLU A 79 -18.34 -6.54 0.47
C GLU A 79 -17.56 -7.57 1.29
N LEU A 80 -17.70 -7.55 2.61
CA LEU A 80 -16.97 -8.41 3.52
C LEU A 80 -17.42 -9.89 3.39
N GLY A 81 -16.49 -10.74 3.00
CA GLY A 81 -16.75 -12.17 2.74
C GLY A 81 -17.40 -12.45 1.36
N TYR A 82 -17.48 -11.43 0.51
CA TYR A 82 -17.93 -11.53 -0.88
C TYR A 82 -16.86 -11.04 -1.87
N GLU A 83 -15.61 -10.95 -1.41
CA GLU A 83 -14.48 -10.40 -2.17
C GLU A 83 -14.28 -11.16 -3.48
N GLU A 84 -14.40 -12.50 -3.48
CA GLU A 84 -14.28 -13.34 -4.67
C GLU A 84 -15.41 -13.10 -5.67
N VAL A 85 -16.61 -12.79 -5.21
CA VAL A 85 -17.77 -12.51 -6.06
C VAL A 85 -17.65 -11.11 -6.68
N ASN A 86 -17.22 -10.15 -5.87
CA ASN A 86 -17.13 -8.74 -6.26
C ASN A 86 -15.89 -8.43 -7.10
N ASN A 87 -14.80 -9.18 -6.87
CA ASN A 87 -13.49 -8.96 -7.51
C ASN A 87 -12.86 -10.30 -7.91
N PRO A 88 -13.46 -11.05 -8.83
CA PRO A 88 -12.98 -12.38 -9.20
C PRO A 88 -11.55 -12.37 -9.77
N GLU A 89 -11.13 -11.25 -10.33
CA GLU A 89 -9.78 -11.06 -10.84
C GLU A 89 -8.68 -11.12 -9.75
N TRP A 90 -8.98 -10.78 -8.49
CA TRP A 90 -8.03 -10.88 -7.39
C TRP A 90 -7.62 -12.32 -7.06
N PHE A 91 -8.48 -13.27 -7.39
CA PHE A 91 -8.34 -14.69 -7.05
C PHE A 91 -7.79 -15.53 -8.21
N ARG A 92 -7.58 -14.94 -9.38
CA ARG A 92 -6.87 -15.59 -10.48
C ARG A 92 -5.35 -15.46 -10.28
N PRO A 93 -4.55 -16.44 -10.80
CA PRO A 93 -3.09 -16.30 -10.78
C PRO A 93 -2.62 -15.04 -11.51
N HIS A 94 -1.92 -14.15 -10.81
CA HIS A 94 -1.37 -12.92 -11.39
C HIS A 94 -0.20 -12.36 -10.58
N PHE A 95 0.56 -11.46 -11.20
CA PHE A 95 1.58 -10.66 -10.56
C PHE A 95 1.03 -9.27 -10.23
N GLY A 96 1.29 -8.77 -9.00
CA GLY A 96 1.09 -7.37 -8.62
C GLY A 96 2.41 -6.69 -8.36
N VAL A 97 2.60 -5.45 -8.83
CA VAL A 97 3.84 -4.67 -8.61
C VAL A 97 3.48 -3.26 -8.14
N ASP A 98 4.23 -2.75 -7.16
CA ASP A 98 4.14 -1.38 -6.66
C ASP A 98 5.53 -0.85 -6.26
N GLU A 99 5.62 0.46 -5.99
CA GLU A 99 6.87 1.12 -5.62
C GLU A 99 6.76 1.94 -4.34
N SER A 100 7.92 2.18 -3.70
CA SER A 100 8.08 3.13 -2.58
C SER A 100 9.28 4.04 -2.81
N GLY A 101 9.19 5.27 -2.31
CA GLY A 101 10.26 6.25 -2.42
C GLY A 101 10.26 7.09 -3.70
N LYS A 102 9.30 6.93 -4.61
CA LYS A 102 9.19 7.70 -5.86
C LYS A 102 9.12 9.21 -5.64
N GLY A 103 8.34 9.65 -4.65
CA GLY A 103 8.13 11.07 -4.32
C GLY A 103 9.11 11.63 -3.28
N ASP A 104 9.97 10.78 -2.74
CA ASP A 104 10.94 11.19 -1.73
C ASP A 104 12.23 11.68 -2.38
N VAL A 105 12.67 12.88 -2.00
CA VAL A 105 13.93 13.48 -2.48
C VAL A 105 15.13 12.70 -1.97
N LEU A 106 15.06 12.26 -0.72
CA LEU A 106 16.08 11.48 -0.03
C LEU A 106 15.68 10.01 0.03
N GLY A 107 16.68 9.11 0.05
CA GLY A 107 16.48 7.68 0.13
C GLY A 107 16.38 6.95 -1.23
N PRO A 108 16.17 5.63 -1.20
CA PRO A 108 16.16 4.78 -2.38
C PRO A 108 14.85 4.92 -3.18
N LEU A 109 14.84 4.34 -4.37
CA LEU A 109 13.61 3.91 -5.04
C LEU A 109 13.53 2.40 -4.88
N VAL A 110 12.42 1.91 -4.33
CA VAL A 110 12.18 0.49 -4.14
C VAL A 110 10.99 0.07 -5.00
N ILE A 111 11.14 -1.01 -5.74
CA ILE A 111 10.06 -1.61 -6.52
C ILE A 111 9.95 -3.07 -6.09
N ALA A 112 8.77 -3.49 -5.68
CA ALA A 112 8.52 -4.86 -5.28
C ALA A 112 7.37 -5.45 -6.08
N GLY A 113 7.35 -6.78 -6.17
CA GLY A 113 6.29 -7.51 -6.81
C GLY A 113 5.99 -8.82 -6.12
N VAL A 114 4.75 -9.26 -6.28
CA VAL A 114 4.22 -10.46 -5.65
C VAL A 114 3.42 -11.26 -6.69
N TYR A 115 3.58 -12.58 -6.67
CA TYR A 115 2.66 -13.53 -7.32
C TYR A 115 1.61 -13.97 -6.33
N THR A 116 0.36 -13.99 -6.79
CA THR A 116 -0.76 -14.58 -6.05
C THR A 116 -1.55 -15.56 -6.91
N ASP A 117 -2.25 -16.44 -6.23
CA ASP A 117 -3.35 -17.24 -6.71
C ASP A 117 -4.52 -17.13 -5.72
N LYS A 118 -5.56 -17.96 -5.89
CA LYS A 118 -6.75 -17.92 -5.05
C LYS A 118 -6.45 -18.03 -3.55
N ASP A 119 -5.64 -19.02 -3.17
CA ASP A 119 -5.39 -19.33 -1.75
C ASP A 119 -4.50 -18.25 -1.12
N ILE A 120 -3.52 -17.78 -1.87
CA ILE A 120 -2.62 -16.71 -1.43
C ILE A 120 -3.38 -15.38 -1.31
N ALA A 121 -4.24 -15.03 -2.29
CA ALA A 121 -5.05 -13.82 -2.25
C ALA A 121 -5.96 -13.82 -1.00
N GLN A 122 -6.62 -14.93 -0.71
CA GLN A 122 -7.43 -15.05 0.51
C GLN A 122 -6.59 -14.88 1.77
N ALA A 123 -5.42 -15.50 1.84
CA ALA A 123 -4.53 -15.36 2.99
C ALA A 123 -4.04 -13.92 3.19
N LEU A 124 -3.76 -13.18 2.10
CA LEU A 124 -3.39 -11.76 2.15
C LEU A 124 -4.53 -10.88 2.66
N LEU A 125 -5.78 -11.16 2.23
CA LEU A 125 -6.98 -10.49 2.74
C LEU A 125 -7.16 -10.73 4.24
N ASP A 126 -7.04 -11.98 4.68
CA ASP A 126 -7.17 -12.38 6.08
C ASP A 126 -6.09 -11.76 6.98
N MET A 127 -4.91 -11.46 6.42
CA MET A 127 -3.84 -10.72 7.10
C MET A 127 -4.11 -9.21 7.19
N GLY A 128 -5.07 -8.69 6.44
CA GLY A 128 -5.34 -7.26 6.34
C GLY A 128 -4.30 -6.50 5.52
N ALA A 129 -3.75 -7.12 4.49
CA ALA A 129 -2.71 -6.54 3.63
C ALA A 129 -3.22 -5.40 2.71
N MET A 130 -4.51 -5.11 2.71
CA MET A 130 -5.19 -4.23 1.74
C MET A 130 -4.97 -2.72 1.92
N ASP A 131 -4.50 -2.26 3.05
CA ASP A 131 -4.34 -0.81 3.30
C ASP A 131 -2.98 -0.48 3.91
N SER A 132 -1.94 -0.62 3.09
CA SER A 132 -0.57 -0.30 3.50
C SER A 132 -0.40 1.18 3.89
N LYS A 133 -1.15 2.10 3.28
CA LYS A 133 -1.06 3.54 3.52
C LYS A 133 -1.66 3.94 4.88
N ALA A 134 -2.65 3.19 5.37
CA ALA A 134 -3.23 3.40 6.70
C ALA A 134 -2.35 2.84 7.83
N ILE A 135 -1.41 1.96 7.54
CA ILE A 135 -0.51 1.40 8.55
C ILE A 135 0.57 2.43 8.89
N LYS A 136 0.40 3.16 9.99
CA LYS A 136 1.37 4.17 10.46
C LYS A 136 2.52 3.60 11.29
N SER A 137 2.34 2.41 11.86
CA SER A 137 3.32 1.80 12.75
C SER A 137 4.41 1.06 11.96
N ARG A 138 5.67 1.48 12.14
CA ARG A 138 6.85 0.82 11.57
C ARG A 138 6.90 -0.69 11.89
N THR A 139 6.71 -1.02 13.18
CA THR A 139 6.71 -2.42 13.66
C THR A 139 5.63 -3.27 13.00
N LYS A 140 4.43 -2.69 12.76
CA LYS A 140 3.34 -3.41 12.08
C LYS A 140 3.69 -3.66 10.61
N ILE A 141 4.28 -2.69 9.91
CA ILE A 141 4.70 -2.85 8.51
C ILE A 141 5.76 -3.95 8.41
N ALA A 142 6.80 -3.91 9.24
CA ALA A 142 7.87 -4.91 9.25
C ALA A 142 7.32 -6.33 9.48
N LYS A 143 6.50 -6.48 10.52
CA LYS A 143 5.88 -7.78 10.84
C LYS A 143 5.00 -8.29 9.69
N LEU A 144 4.20 -7.42 9.09
CA LEU A 144 3.32 -7.83 7.99
C LEU A 144 4.13 -8.17 6.73
N ALA A 145 5.17 -7.40 6.41
CA ALA A 145 6.07 -7.70 5.29
C ALA A 145 6.79 -9.05 5.47
N GLU A 146 7.22 -9.37 6.69
CA GLU A 146 7.81 -10.66 7.03
C GLU A 146 6.79 -11.80 6.84
N GLN A 147 5.60 -11.66 7.40
CA GLN A 147 4.52 -12.65 7.27
C GLN A 147 4.12 -12.88 5.80
N ILE A 148 4.05 -11.82 4.98
CA ILE A 148 3.76 -11.92 3.55
C ILE A 148 4.87 -12.72 2.84
N LYS A 149 6.14 -12.40 3.09
CA LYS A 149 7.28 -13.08 2.47
C LYS A 149 7.37 -14.57 2.80
N GLU A 150 6.83 -14.98 3.96
CA GLU A 150 6.81 -16.35 4.46
C GLU A 150 5.55 -17.14 4.06
N LEU A 151 4.57 -16.52 3.39
CA LEU A 151 3.36 -17.22 2.96
C LEU A 151 3.69 -18.38 2.02
N PRO A 152 3.20 -19.60 2.34
CA PRO A 152 3.39 -20.76 1.47
C PRO A 152 2.89 -20.52 0.03
N GLY A 153 3.70 -20.84 -0.95
CA GLY A 153 3.35 -20.68 -2.36
C GLY A 153 3.57 -19.29 -2.94
N LEU A 154 3.54 -18.25 -2.13
CA LEU A 154 3.79 -16.87 -2.56
C LEU A 154 5.20 -16.75 -3.15
N LYS A 155 5.33 -16.05 -4.30
CA LYS A 155 6.62 -15.64 -4.85
C LYS A 155 6.68 -14.13 -4.82
N TRP A 156 7.81 -13.60 -4.42
CA TRP A 156 8.05 -12.17 -4.39
C TRP A 156 9.43 -11.83 -4.93
N ASP A 157 9.57 -10.59 -5.36
CA ASP A 157 10.83 -9.98 -5.76
C ASP A 157 10.85 -8.53 -5.33
N CYS A 158 12.04 -8.01 -5.05
CA CYS A 158 12.21 -6.63 -4.63
C CYS A 158 13.55 -6.10 -5.11
N ILE A 159 13.53 -5.00 -5.85
CA ILE A 159 14.74 -4.27 -6.24
C ILE A 159 14.81 -2.96 -5.44
N LEU A 160 15.95 -2.72 -4.82
CA LEU A 160 16.24 -1.50 -4.07
C LEU A 160 17.32 -0.72 -4.80
N LEU A 161 16.94 0.39 -5.41
CA LEU A 161 17.85 1.31 -6.08
C LEU A 161 18.32 2.35 -5.07
N LYS A 162 19.48 2.11 -4.44
CA LYS A 162 20.14 3.11 -3.58
C LYS A 162 20.36 4.41 -4.37
N PRO A 163 20.46 5.59 -3.70
CA PRO A 163 20.57 6.88 -4.39
C PRO A 163 21.64 6.94 -5.46
N GLU A 164 22.82 6.38 -5.23
CA GLU A 164 23.89 6.33 -6.25
C GLU A 164 23.48 5.53 -7.49
N THR A 165 22.92 4.33 -7.31
CA THR A 165 22.43 3.49 -8.41
C THR A 165 21.27 4.18 -9.13
N TYR A 166 20.36 4.79 -8.35
CA TYR A 166 19.25 5.57 -8.88
C TYR A 166 19.75 6.71 -9.76
N ASN A 167 20.71 7.52 -9.29
CA ASN A 167 21.26 8.67 -10.02
C ASN A 167 21.93 8.24 -11.32
N ASN A 168 22.71 7.14 -11.29
CA ASN A 168 23.34 6.57 -12.47
C ASN A 168 22.31 6.10 -13.51
N LEU A 169 21.26 5.41 -13.08
CA LEU A 169 20.17 4.98 -13.95
C LEU A 169 19.34 6.16 -14.46
N TYR A 170 19.04 7.12 -13.60
CA TYR A 170 18.35 8.32 -14.01
C TYR A 170 19.12 9.11 -15.08
N GLY A 171 20.45 9.20 -14.95
CA GLY A 171 21.31 9.79 -15.97
C GLY A 171 21.18 9.11 -17.34
N LYS A 172 20.94 7.81 -17.39
CA LYS A 172 20.72 7.05 -18.64
C LYS A 172 19.28 7.24 -19.19
N PHE A 173 18.28 7.16 -18.34
CA PHE A 173 16.87 7.25 -18.74
C PHE A 173 16.40 8.68 -18.94
N GLN A 174 16.93 9.64 -18.19
CA GLN A 174 16.57 11.07 -18.16
C GLN A 174 15.06 11.31 -17.98
N ASN A 175 14.35 10.33 -17.47
CA ASN A 175 12.91 10.37 -17.27
C ASN A 175 12.52 9.35 -16.18
N LEU A 176 11.86 9.84 -15.14
CA LEU A 176 11.45 9.02 -13.99
C LEU A 176 10.48 7.91 -14.41
N ASN A 177 9.53 8.19 -15.30
CA ASN A 177 8.57 7.17 -15.71
C ASN A 177 9.23 6.03 -16.51
N ARG A 178 10.26 6.34 -17.30
CA ARG A 178 11.06 5.29 -17.99
C ARG A 178 11.87 4.46 -17.01
N LEU A 179 12.45 5.10 -16.00
CA LEU A 179 13.18 4.39 -14.93
C LEU A 179 12.24 3.47 -14.14
N LEU A 180 11.06 3.95 -13.76
CA LEU A 180 10.03 3.15 -13.11
C LEU A 180 9.60 1.97 -13.96
N ALA A 181 9.30 2.20 -15.24
CA ALA A 181 8.90 1.14 -16.16
C ALA A 181 9.98 0.06 -16.33
N TRP A 182 11.25 0.47 -16.40
CA TRP A 182 12.36 -0.46 -16.40
C TRP A 182 12.41 -1.29 -15.10
N GLY A 183 12.21 -0.64 -13.97
CA GLY A 183 12.20 -1.31 -12.66
C GLY A 183 11.04 -2.30 -12.52
N HIS A 184 9.81 -1.89 -12.86
CA HIS A 184 8.63 -2.77 -12.89
C HIS A 184 8.86 -3.96 -13.82
N ALA A 185 9.35 -3.72 -15.06
CA ALA A 185 9.65 -4.79 -16.01
C ALA A 185 10.73 -5.75 -15.48
N THR A 186 11.71 -5.25 -14.71
CA THR A 186 12.74 -6.09 -14.09
C THR A 186 12.13 -6.98 -13.00
N VAL A 187 11.25 -6.45 -12.16
CA VAL A 187 10.54 -7.23 -11.13
C VAL A 187 9.65 -8.29 -11.79
N TYR A 188 8.91 -7.94 -12.86
CA TYR A 188 8.12 -8.93 -13.61
C TYR A 188 8.98 -10.02 -14.22
N GLU A 189 10.15 -9.68 -14.78
CA GLU A 189 11.12 -10.67 -15.31
C GLU A 189 11.53 -11.67 -14.22
N ASN A 190 11.91 -11.17 -13.05
CA ASN A 190 12.32 -11.99 -11.92
C ASN A 190 11.17 -12.87 -11.39
N LEU A 191 9.96 -12.32 -11.30
CA LEU A 191 8.77 -13.09 -10.91
C LEU A 191 8.41 -14.16 -11.95
N LYS A 192 8.52 -13.83 -13.24
CA LYS A 192 8.25 -14.78 -14.33
C LYS A 192 9.23 -15.97 -14.32
N GLN A 193 10.48 -15.76 -13.89
CA GLN A 193 11.42 -16.85 -13.67
C GLN A 193 11.00 -17.78 -12.51
N LYS A 194 10.38 -17.21 -11.46
CA LYS A 194 9.91 -17.95 -10.28
C LYS A 194 8.56 -18.65 -10.53
N GLN A 195 7.74 -18.09 -11.44
CA GLN A 195 6.40 -18.58 -11.79
C GLN A 195 6.15 -18.45 -13.30
N PRO A 196 6.75 -19.34 -14.13
CA PRO A 196 6.72 -19.23 -15.59
C PRO A 196 5.33 -19.28 -16.23
N ASP A 197 4.39 -19.99 -15.63
CA ASP A 197 3.05 -20.20 -16.17
C ASP A 197 2.11 -19.03 -15.94
N CYS A 198 2.44 -18.10 -15.05
CA CYS A 198 1.63 -16.92 -14.79
C CYS A 198 1.75 -15.92 -15.94
N ILE A 199 0.62 -15.56 -16.56
CA ILE A 199 0.56 -14.66 -17.71
C ILE A 199 -0.14 -13.33 -17.42
N HIS A 200 -0.79 -13.19 -16.28
CA HIS A 200 -1.49 -11.96 -15.89
C HIS A 200 -0.63 -11.10 -14.97
N ALA A 201 -0.71 -9.79 -15.15
CA ALA A 201 -0.01 -8.83 -14.32
C ALA A 201 -0.86 -7.57 -14.10
N LEU A 202 -0.71 -6.97 -12.92
CA LEU A 202 -1.34 -5.72 -12.53
C LEU A 202 -0.31 -4.76 -11.94
N SER A 203 -0.38 -3.49 -12.34
CA SER A 203 0.45 -2.41 -11.80
C SER A 203 -0.41 -1.20 -11.49
N ASP A 204 -0.03 -0.42 -10.45
CA ASP A 204 -0.58 0.92 -10.32
C ASP A 204 -0.13 1.79 -11.52
N GLN A 205 -1.05 2.62 -12.02
CA GLN A 205 -0.79 3.45 -13.20
C GLN A 205 0.02 4.69 -12.81
N PHE A 206 1.31 4.67 -13.08
CA PHE A 206 2.22 5.79 -12.79
C PHE A 206 2.52 6.67 -14.01
N ALA A 207 2.19 6.22 -15.23
CA ALA A 207 2.46 6.91 -16.49
C ALA A 207 1.44 6.50 -17.57
N ASN A 208 1.69 6.92 -18.82
CA ASN A 208 0.99 6.37 -19.97
C ASN A 208 1.34 4.88 -20.11
N GLU A 209 0.33 4.02 -20.31
CA GLU A 209 0.44 2.56 -20.38
C GLU A 209 1.56 2.09 -21.31
N LYS A 210 1.72 2.74 -22.47
CA LYS A 210 2.75 2.42 -23.47
C LYS A 210 4.18 2.46 -22.93
N VAL A 211 4.44 3.18 -21.84
CA VAL A 211 5.80 3.28 -21.28
C VAL A 211 6.22 1.96 -20.62
N LEU A 212 5.31 1.31 -19.90
CA LEU A 212 5.57 0.01 -19.27
C LEU A 212 5.50 -1.13 -20.30
N ASP A 213 4.55 -1.08 -21.25
CA ASP A 213 4.47 -2.04 -22.35
C ASP A 213 5.77 -2.07 -23.18
N TYR A 214 6.32 -0.88 -23.45
CA TYR A 214 7.61 -0.78 -24.12
C TYR A 214 8.74 -1.42 -23.32
N ALA A 215 8.79 -1.19 -22.00
CA ALA A 215 9.81 -1.78 -21.14
C ALA A 215 9.73 -3.32 -21.08
N LEU A 216 8.51 -3.89 -21.03
CA LEU A 216 8.27 -5.32 -21.11
C LEU A 216 8.73 -5.91 -22.46
N SER A 217 8.39 -5.22 -23.57
CA SER A 217 8.80 -5.65 -24.92
C SER A 217 10.32 -5.69 -25.10
N GLN A 218 11.03 -4.71 -24.53
CA GLN A 218 12.51 -4.70 -24.55
C GLN A 218 13.12 -5.90 -23.82
N LYS A 219 12.45 -6.40 -22.80
CA LYS A 219 12.86 -7.60 -22.05
C LYS A 219 12.27 -8.90 -22.62
N LYS A 220 11.48 -8.83 -23.68
CA LYS A 220 10.77 -9.96 -24.30
C LYS A 220 9.89 -10.74 -23.32
N ILE A 221 9.25 -10.01 -22.40
CA ILE A 221 8.34 -10.55 -21.40
C ILE A 221 6.93 -10.51 -21.98
N ASP A 222 6.31 -11.69 -22.11
CA ASP A 222 4.91 -11.82 -22.52
C ASP A 222 4.01 -11.91 -21.29
N LEU A 223 3.29 -10.82 -21.02
CA LEU A 223 2.32 -10.69 -19.94
C LEU A 223 1.09 -9.93 -20.44
N LYS A 224 -0.07 -10.38 -20.01
CA LYS A 224 -1.32 -9.62 -20.10
C LYS A 224 -1.36 -8.60 -18.98
N LEU A 225 -0.68 -7.46 -19.21
CA LEU A 225 -0.57 -6.40 -18.24
C LEU A 225 -1.84 -5.56 -18.22
N GLU A 226 -2.36 -5.34 -17.03
CA GLU A 226 -3.37 -4.33 -16.71
C GLU A 226 -2.72 -3.22 -15.88
N GLN A 227 -3.04 -1.96 -16.20
CA GLN A 227 -2.60 -0.79 -15.46
C GLN A 227 -3.84 0.00 -15.05
N ARG A 228 -4.04 0.20 -13.75
CA ARG A 228 -5.18 0.97 -13.26
C ARG A 228 -4.79 1.85 -12.08
N THR A 229 -5.46 2.97 -11.93
CA THR A 229 -5.33 3.81 -10.75
C THR A 229 -5.91 3.11 -9.52
N LYS A 230 -5.27 3.28 -8.37
CA LYS A 230 -5.65 2.63 -7.10
C LYS A 230 -5.58 1.10 -7.18
N ALA A 231 -4.60 0.59 -7.91
CA ALA A 231 -4.37 -0.85 -8.01
C ALA A 231 -4.04 -1.50 -6.65
N GLU A 232 -3.67 -0.69 -5.64
CA GLU A 232 -3.48 -1.14 -4.26
C GLU A 232 -4.72 -1.75 -3.61
N SER A 233 -5.90 -1.67 -4.23
CA SER A 233 -7.07 -2.45 -3.83
C SER A 233 -6.94 -3.94 -4.12
N ASP A 234 -6.03 -4.34 -4.99
CA ASP A 234 -5.73 -5.72 -5.31
C ASP A 234 -4.75 -6.32 -4.28
N PRO A 235 -4.98 -7.55 -3.78
CA PRO A 235 -4.13 -8.17 -2.76
C PRO A 235 -2.66 -8.31 -3.14
N ALA A 236 -2.36 -8.62 -4.42
CA ALA A 236 -0.98 -8.76 -4.90
C ALA A 236 -0.24 -7.42 -4.91
N VAL A 237 -0.90 -6.36 -5.40
CA VAL A 237 -0.34 -5.00 -5.43
C VAL A 237 -0.19 -4.45 -4.02
N ALA A 238 -1.19 -4.67 -3.15
CA ALA A 238 -1.12 -4.28 -1.74
C ALA A 238 0.05 -4.95 -1.00
N ALA A 239 0.25 -6.25 -1.21
CA ALA A 239 1.37 -6.99 -0.64
C ALA A 239 2.71 -6.47 -1.17
N ALA A 240 2.81 -6.20 -2.47
CA ALA A 240 3.99 -5.58 -3.08
C ALA A 240 4.30 -4.20 -2.47
N SER A 241 3.27 -3.36 -2.30
CA SER A 241 3.38 -2.05 -1.64
C SER A 241 3.95 -2.15 -0.22
N ILE A 242 3.48 -3.13 0.57
CA ILE A 242 3.97 -3.37 1.93
C ILE A 242 5.44 -3.80 1.92
N ILE A 243 5.84 -4.71 1.03
CA ILE A 243 7.24 -5.15 0.89
C ILE A 243 8.13 -3.99 0.46
N ALA A 244 7.71 -3.20 -0.54
CA ALA A 244 8.48 -2.05 -1.02
C ALA A 244 8.65 -1.00 0.08
N ARG A 245 7.59 -0.71 0.83
CA ARG A 245 7.61 0.26 1.92
C ARG A 245 8.46 -0.20 3.09
N ASP A 246 8.40 -1.47 3.47
CA ASP A 246 9.26 -2.04 4.50
C ASP A 246 10.75 -1.87 4.14
N ALA A 247 11.12 -2.26 2.93
CA ALA A 247 12.50 -2.13 2.45
C ALA A 247 12.96 -0.66 2.38
N PHE A 248 12.06 0.26 1.93
CA PHE A 248 12.35 1.70 1.90
C PHE A 248 12.61 2.24 3.30
N VAL A 249 11.72 1.97 4.26
CA VAL A 249 11.84 2.52 5.62
C VAL A 249 13.03 1.91 6.35
N SER A 250 13.31 0.61 6.19
CA SER A 250 14.51 -0.02 6.76
C SER A 250 15.78 0.68 6.28
N TRP A 251 15.89 0.94 4.96
CA TRP A 251 17.04 1.66 4.42
C TRP A 251 17.15 3.08 4.99
N MET A 252 16.02 3.79 5.15
CA MET A 252 16.01 5.15 5.72
C MET A 252 16.44 5.16 7.20
N GLU A 253 16.09 4.12 7.96
CA GLU A 253 16.52 3.94 9.36
C GLU A 253 18.03 3.72 9.43
N ASP A 254 18.57 2.80 8.63
CA ASP A 254 20.00 2.50 8.57
C ASP A 254 20.82 3.73 8.14
N ALA A 255 20.40 4.39 7.07
CA ALA A 255 21.04 5.62 6.61
C ALA A 255 20.98 6.74 7.65
N SER A 256 19.87 6.86 8.40
CA SER A 256 19.77 7.85 9.48
C SER A 256 20.76 7.58 10.60
N GLN A 257 21.04 6.30 10.92
CA GLN A 257 22.08 5.93 11.89
C GLN A 257 23.48 6.28 11.38
N GLU A 258 23.79 5.96 10.12
CA GLU A 258 25.08 6.28 9.48
C GLU A 258 25.33 7.80 9.41
N TRP A 259 24.27 8.59 9.21
CA TRP A 259 24.35 10.06 9.16
C TRP A 259 24.26 10.73 10.54
N GLY A 260 24.06 9.94 11.61
CA GLY A 260 23.98 10.43 13.00
C GLY A 260 22.78 11.31 13.30
N ARG A 261 21.79 11.38 12.38
CA ARG A 261 20.54 12.14 12.53
C ARG A 261 19.42 11.59 11.64
N PRO A 262 18.15 11.77 12.03
CA PRO A 262 17.01 11.33 11.22
C PRO A 262 16.99 11.99 9.84
N ILE A 263 16.91 11.18 8.78
CA ILE A 263 16.73 11.65 7.40
C ILE A 263 15.23 11.84 7.15
N PRO A 264 14.75 13.05 6.80
CA PRO A 264 13.34 13.32 6.62
C PRO A 264 12.80 12.74 5.32
N LEU A 265 11.51 12.36 5.33
CA LEU A 265 10.76 11.84 4.19
C LEU A 265 10.10 12.96 3.36
N GLY A 266 9.75 12.64 2.11
CA GLY A 266 9.03 13.52 1.20
C GLY A 266 9.93 14.52 0.46
N ALA A 267 9.36 15.70 0.12
CA ALA A 267 10.03 16.75 -0.65
C ALA A 267 9.83 18.16 -0.05
N GLY A 268 9.23 18.23 1.13
CA GLY A 268 8.83 19.49 1.77
C GLY A 268 9.94 20.23 2.54
N ALA A 269 9.52 21.20 3.35
CA ALA A 269 10.42 22.04 4.14
C ALA A 269 11.42 21.29 5.05
N PRO A 270 11.05 20.17 5.72
CA PRO A 270 12.00 19.40 6.51
C PRO A 270 13.16 18.86 5.69
N VAL A 271 12.89 18.39 4.45
CA VAL A 271 13.94 17.90 3.53
C VAL A 271 14.84 19.04 3.08
N LYS A 272 14.27 20.20 2.73
CA LYS A 272 15.06 21.38 2.39
C LYS A 272 15.98 21.78 3.53
N SER A 273 15.45 21.90 4.76
CA SER A 273 16.25 22.25 5.95
C SER A 273 17.36 21.22 6.23
N PHE A 274 17.08 19.93 5.99
CA PHE A 274 18.09 18.89 6.14
C PHE A 274 19.23 19.05 5.12
N ILE A 275 18.91 19.32 3.85
CA ILE A 275 19.89 19.53 2.77
C ILE A 275 20.74 20.78 3.05
N ASP A 276 20.12 21.90 3.45
CA ASP A 276 20.82 23.16 3.77
C ASP A 276 21.82 23.03 4.94
N GLN A 277 21.67 22.00 5.78
CA GLN A 277 22.56 21.71 6.91
C GLN A 277 23.68 20.71 6.58
N ILE A 278 23.76 20.20 5.35
CA ILE A 278 24.82 19.28 4.94
C ILE A 278 26.11 20.09 4.71
N THR A 279 27.13 19.78 5.48
CA THR A 279 28.46 20.43 5.39
C THR A 279 29.38 19.79 4.34
N GLU A 280 29.05 18.59 3.86
CA GLU A 280 29.81 17.81 2.89
C GLU A 280 28.95 17.58 1.63
N PRO A 281 28.85 18.59 0.73
CA PRO A 281 27.97 18.52 -0.43
C PRO A 281 28.26 17.35 -1.37
N GLU A 282 29.51 16.90 -1.43
CA GLU A 282 29.95 15.75 -2.22
C GLU A 282 29.30 14.43 -1.79
N ARG A 283 28.82 14.35 -0.56
CA ARG A 283 28.12 13.16 -0.03
C ARG A 283 26.63 13.14 -0.30
N MET A 284 26.06 14.22 -0.83
CA MET A 284 24.60 14.30 -1.09
C MET A 284 24.10 13.21 -2.03
N HIS A 285 24.91 12.81 -3.02
CA HIS A 285 24.55 11.75 -3.96
C HIS A 285 24.36 10.38 -3.29
N LEU A 286 24.91 10.19 -2.07
CA LEU A 286 24.77 8.94 -1.30
C LEU A 286 23.38 8.78 -0.68
N ILE A 287 22.65 9.90 -0.49
CA ILE A 287 21.31 9.89 0.11
C ILE A 287 20.25 10.54 -0.75
N GLY A 288 20.62 11.36 -1.73
CA GLY A 288 19.73 12.19 -2.53
C GLY A 288 19.53 11.71 -3.97
N LYS A 289 18.29 11.82 -4.45
CA LYS A 289 17.94 11.67 -5.87
C LYS A 289 18.16 13.01 -6.56
N MET A 290 19.35 13.18 -7.14
CA MET A 290 19.90 14.46 -7.61
C MET A 290 19.08 15.16 -8.70
N HIS A 291 18.11 14.50 -9.32
CA HIS A 291 17.24 15.13 -10.34
C HIS A 291 16.15 16.04 -9.73
N PHE A 292 15.86 15.94 -8.42
CA PHE A 292 14.89 16.80 -7.77
C PHE A 292 15.40 18.25 -7.67
N LYS A 293 14.47 19.22 -7.81
CA LYS A 293 14.78 20.66 -7.74
C LYS A 293 15.42 21.08 -6.42
N ASN A 294 15.25 20.31 -5.36
CA ASN A 294 15.90 20.54 -4.08
C ASN A 294 17.43 20.60 -4.17
N PHE A 295 18.01 20.01 -5.24
CA PHE A 295 19.45 19.95 -5.48
C PHE A 295 19.93 20.90 -6.59
N ASP A 296 19.10 21.80 -7.12
CA ASP A 296 19.49 22.69 -8.22
C ASP A 296 20.70 23.56 -7.90
N ALA A 297 20.89 23.93 -6.62
CA ALA A 297 22.05 24.69 -6.16
C ALA A 297 23.37 23.86 -6.09
N PHE A 298 23.30 22.53 -6.28
CA PHE A 298 24.43 21.60 -6.15
C PHE A 298 24.76 20.86 -7.47
N ARG A 299 24.14 21.30 -8.57
CA ARG A 299 24.36 20.78 -9.94
C ARG A 299 25.43 21.53 -10.69
#